data_d5b65a3cf103d5698dcd2620368dca6f
#
_entry.id   d5b65a3cf103d5698dcd2620368dca6f
#
_cell.length_a   1.000
_cell.length_b   1.000
_cell.length_c   1.000
_cell.angle_alpha   90.00
_cell.angle_beta   90.00
_cell.angle_gamma   90.00
#
_symmetry.space_group_name_H-M   'P 1'
#
loop_
_entity.id
_entity.type
_entity.pdbx_description
1 polymer ?
#
loop_
_entity_poly.entity_id
_entity_poly.type
_entity_poly.pdbx_seq_one_letter_code
_entity_poly.pdbx_strand_id
1 'polypeptide(L)'
;MKMRDFKFRNIKTALSQMLMITWNEIRCIFKDSGVLLILIIAGIGYPLLYSVVYLGESVDQIPVGIVDECGDSQSRSFTRKLDATREIELVDCVNMDEAIQMMKGRRIHGIVVIPKDFTQRIGSGRQTTVSLYINMATFFIYKNIALACNYVMLDEGKNIAIQRCSAQGLTEHESLVAVEPVPNRMTILFNPGNGFASFFVPGVIVLIIHQLIFLAIGMMTGTRREENDNRKLSTEEDPSKKKVYRYIIGQGAAYFFIYAIIGTYILMFVPRIFGLPHYASAWDVYRFLLPFLLAVIFFSQTWAIFIRNRETGMVMFLFFSIILLFLSGLTWPVSSFPPSGDSGKGGVRAVHREERRDILRIHLRKDTGHG
;
A
#
# COMPACT_ATOMS: atom_id res chain seq x y z
N MET A 1 -3.51 52.87 -24.84
CA MET A 1 -4.76 52.44 -24.20
C MET A 1 -5.48 51.34 -25.01
N LYS A 2 -5.69 51.48 -26.33
CA LYS A 2 -6.41 50.50 -27.19
C LYS A 2 -5.84 49.05 -27.24
N MET A 3 -4.53 48.87 -27.13
CA MET A 3 -3.89 47.54 -27.24
C MET A 3 -4.06 46.69 -25.98
N ARG A 4 -4.21 47.30 -24.83
CA ARG A 4 -4.45 46.67 -23.53
C ARG A 4 -5.90 46.17 -23.43
N ASP A 5 -6.86 46.93 -23.91
CA ASP A 5 -8.28 46.59 -23.93
C ASP A 5 -8.58 45.45 -24.93
N PHE A 6 -7.88 45.41 -26.08
CA PHE A 6 -7.98 44.30 -27.03
C PHE A 6 -7.45 42.97 -26.46
N LYS A 7 -6.35 43.04 -25.71
CA LYS A 7 -5.77 41.86 -25.06
C LYS A 7 -6.66 41.33 -23.93
N PHE A 8 -7.28 42.21 -23.14
CA PHE A 8 -8.22 41.84 -22.07
C PHE A 8 -9.53 41.23 -22.63
N ARG A 9 -10.05 41.75 -23.74
CA ARG A 9 -11.25 41.20 -24.40
C ARG A 9 -11.00 39.80 -24.97
N ASN A 10 -9.85 39.54 -25.56
CA ASN A 10 -9.46 38.22 -26.04
C ASN A 10 -9.27 37.20 -24.91
N ILE A 11 -8.75 37.63 -23.75
CA ILE A 11 -8.59 36.75 -22.57
C ILE A 11 -9.98 36.39 -22.01
N LYS A 12 -10.88 37.35 -21.85
CA LYS A 12 -12.26 37.10 -21.37
C LYS A 12 -12.99 36.10 -22.26
N THR A 13 -12.90 36.29 -23.59
CA THR A 13 -13.52 35.37 -24.57
C THR A 13 -12.89 33.97 -24.51
N ALA A 14 -11.58 33.87 -24.34
CA ALA A 14 -10.91 32.60 -24.19
C ALA A 14 -11.36 31.85 -22.91
N LEU A 15 -11.42 32.58 -21.79
CA LEU A 15 -11.84 32.04 -20.51
C LEU A 15 -13.32 31.57 -20.53
N SER A 16 -14.21 32.36 -21.10
CA SER A 16 -15.62 32.00 -21.23
C SER A 16 -15.82 30.75 -22.12
N GLN A 17 -15.04 30.62 -23.20
CA GLN A 17 -15.04 29.42 -24.03
C GLN A 17 -14.52 28.18 -23.29
N MET A 18 -13.44 28.32 -22.52
CA MET A 18 -12.92 27.21 -21.70
C MET A 18 -13.93 26.79 -20.65
N LEU A 19 -14.58 27.70 -19.95
CA LEU A 19 -15.63 27.40 -18.98
C LEU A 19 -16.83 26.71 -19.63
N MET A 20 -17.22 27.12 -20.81
CA MET A 20 -18.30 26.48 -21.56
C MET A 20 -17.93 25.05 -21.98
N ILE A 21 -16.68 24.83 -22.42
CA ILE A 21 -16.17 23.50 -22.75
C ILE A 21 -16.16 22.62 -21.48
N THR A 22 -15.63 23.14 -20.37
CA THR A 22 -15.61 22.43 -19.08
C THR A 22 -17.01 22.01 -18.66
N TRP A 23 -17.98 22.93 -18.73
CA TRP A 23 -19.38 22.63 -18.35
C TRP A 23 -20.02 21.60 -19.25
N ASN A 24 -19.80 21.71 -20.55
CA ASN A 24 -20.31 20.73 -21.51
C ASN A 24 -19.69 19.36 -21.29
N GLU A 25 -18.38 19.31 -20.99
CA GLU A 25 -17.69 18.06 -20.68
C GLU A 25 -18.28 17.38 -19.43
N ILE A 26 -18.47 18.14 -18.35
CA ILE A 26 -19.12 17.66 -17.13
C ILE A 26 -20.50 17.07 -17.45
N ARG A 27 -21.31 17.78 -18.24
CA ARG A 27 -22.64 17.29 -18.66
C ARG A 27 -22.56 16.00 -19.48
N CYS A 28 -21.58 15.87 -20.38
CA CYS A 28 -21.38 14.67 -21.17
C CYS A 28 -20.97 13.48 -20.29
N ILE A 29 -20.07 13.68 -19.32
CA ILE A 29 -19.65 12.66 -18.36
C ILE A 29 -20.86 12.15 -17.56
N PHE A 30 -21.70 13.04 -17.05
CA PHE A 30 -22.91 12.65 -16.30
C PHE A 30 -24.06 12.08 -17.15
N LYS A 31 -24.02 12.24 -18.47
CA LYS A 31 -24.98 11.63 -19.40
C LYS A 31 -24.53 10.25 -19.87
N ASP A 32 -23.24 9.96 -19.88
CA ASP A 32 -22.74 8.64 -20.26
C ASP A 32 -22.90 7.66 -19.10
N SER A 33 -23.88 6.75 -19.22
CA SER A 33 -24.21 5.79 -18.18
C SER A 33 -23.05 4.88 -17.79
N GLY A 34 -22.18 4.50 -18.73
CA GLY A 34 -21.02 3.66 -18.47
C GLY A 34 -19.92 4.41 -17.71
N VAL A 35 -19.62 5.65 -18.12
CA VAL A 35 -18.63 6.49 -17.41
C VAL A 35 -19.15 6.87 -16.02
N LEU A 36 -20.45 7.19 -15.89
CA LEU A 36 -21.07 7.50 -14.61
C LEU A 36 -21.04 6.31 -13.66
N LEU A 37 -21.34 5.11 -14.15
CA LEU A 37 -21.28 3.88 -13.37
C LEU A 37 -19.87 3.62 -12.85
N ILE A 38 -18.85 3.79 -13.68
CA ILE A 38 -17.45 3.65 -13.28
C ILE A 38 -17.08 4.73 -12.24
N LEU A 39 -17.49 5.97 -12.47
CA LEU A 39 -17.22 7.07 -11.56
C LEU A 39 -17.82 6.83 -10.15
N ILE A 40 -19.05 6.33 -10.08
CA ILE A 40 -19.77 6.07 -8.83
C ILE A 40 -19.27 4.76 -8.21
N ILE A 41 -19.36 3.63 -8.93
CA ILE A 41 -19.04 2.31 -8.38
C ILE A 41 -17.55 2.20 -8.10
N ALA A 42 -16.71 2.55 -9.05
CA ALA A 42 -15.27 2.43 -8.86
C ALA A 42 -14.69 3.61 -8.07
N GLY A 43 -15.17 4.84 -8.26
CA GLY A 43 -14.68 6.01 -7.55
C GLY A 43 -15.08 6.05 -6.07
N ILE A 44 -16.28 5.58 -5.75
CA ILE A 44 -16.80 5.57 -4.37
C ILE A 44 -16.74 4.16 -3.77
N GLY A 45 -17.19 3.16 -4.52
CA GLY A 45 -17.35 1.79 -4.04
C GLY A 45 -16.02 1.06 -3.84
N TYR A 46 -15.06 1.12 -4.79
CA TYR A 46 -13.79 0.42 -4.66
C TYR A 46 -12.99 0.81 -3.43
N PRO A 47 -12.79 2.09 -3.10
CA PRO A 47 -12.08 2.46 -1.88
C PRO A 47 -12.73 1.94 -0.61
N LEU A 48 -14.06 1.93 -0.55
CA LEU A 48 -14.80 1.34 0.57
C LEU A 48 -14.61 -0.18 0.59
N LEU A 49 -14.78 -0.85 -0.54
CA LEU A 49 -14.60 -2.30 -0.65
C LEU A 49 -13.21 -2.74 -0.21
N TYR A 50 -12.16 -2.10 -0.72
CA TYR A 50 -10.78 -2.39 -0.31
C TYR A 50 -10.58 -2.16 1.18
N SER A 51 -11.08 -1.06 1.72
CA SER A 51 -10.95 -0.78 3.15
C SER A 51 -11.69 -1.81 4.02
N VAL A 52 -12.86 -2.28 3.60
CA VAL A 52 -13.61 -3.33 4.30
C VAL A 52 -12.90 -4.69 4.22
N VAL A 53 -12.44 -5.09 3.03
CA VAL A 53 -11.77 -6.39 2.82
C VAL A 53 -10.49 -6.49 3.65
N TYR A 54 -9.76 -5.39 3.78
CA TYR A 54 -8.50 -5.34 4.52
C TYR A 54 -8.64 -4.77 5.95
N LEU A 55 -9.85 -4.69 6.49
CA LEU A 55 -10.12 -4.16 7.84
C LEU A 55 -9.41 -4.97 8.94
N GLY A 56 -9.22 -6.28 8.71
CA GLY A 56 -8.32 -7.10 9.51
C GLY A 56 -6.88 -6.74 9.19
N GLU A 57 -6.30 -5.83 9.97
CA GLU A 57 -4.91 -5.34 9.81
C GLU A 57 -3.86 -6.46 9.82
N SER A 58 -4.12 -7.53 10.58
CA SER A 58 -3.29 -8.72 10.69
C SER A 58 -4.15 -9.98 10.52
N VAL A 59 -3.52 -11.03 10.02
CA VAL A 59 -4.13 -12.36 10.08
C VAL A 59 -3.82 -12.91 11.46
N ASP A 60 -4.79 -12.84 12.35
CA ASP A 60 -4.69 -13.33 13.73
C ASP A 60 -5.18 -14.76 13.85
N GLN A 61 -4.79 -15.45 14.92
CA GLN A 61 -5.24 -16.79 15.25
C GLN A 61 -5.06 -17.78 14.09
N ILE A 62 -3.85 -17.80 13.53
CA ILE A 62 -3.51 -18.73 12.46
C ILE A 62 -3.32 -20.14 13.06
N PRO A 63 -4.07 -21.16 12.60
CA PRO A 63 -3.93 -22.52 13.12
C PRO A 63 -2.53 -23.09 12.82
N VAL A 64 -1.79 -23.43 13.86
CA VAL A 64 -0.45 -24.05 13.79
C VAL A 64 -0.44 -25.32 14.64
N GLY A 65 -0.09 -26.43 14.01
CA GLY A 65 0.02 -27.70 14.72
C GLY A 65 1.25 -27.70 15.64
N ILE A 66 1.07 -28.22 16.84
CA ILE A 66 2.20 -28.48 17.74
C ILE A 66 2.33 -29.99 17.98
N VAL A 67 3.55 -30.48 17.81
CA VAL A 67 3.93 -31.87 18.14
C VAL A 67 4.95 -31.77 19.29
N ASP A 68 4.46 -31.93 20.52
CA ASP A 68 5.30 -31.95 21.71
C ASP A 68 5.69 -33.38 22.05
N GLU A 69 6.89 -33.80 21.64
CA GLU A 69 7.42 -35.12 21.93
C GLU A 69 8.05 -35.19 23.35
N CYS A 70 8.28 -34.06 24.02
CA CYS A 70 8.86 -34.01 25.36
C CYS A 70 7.81 -34.16 26.46
N GLY A 71 6.69 -33.41 26.34
CA GLY A 71 5.52 -33.52 27.22
C GLY A 71 5.73 -33.11 28.68
N ASP A 72 6.81 -32.40 29.01
CA ASP A 72 7.12 -32.02 30.39
C ASP A 72 6.67 -30.54 30.72
N SER A 73 7.02 -30.09 31.93
CA SER A 73 6.61 -28.75 32.40
C SER A 73 7.24 -27.63 31.60
N GLN A 74 8.46 -27.81 31.08
CA GLN A 74 9.19 -26.79 30.34
C GLN A 74 8.69 -26.69 28.89
N SER A 75 8.45 -27.84 28.23
CA SER A 75 7.84 -27.85 26.88
C SER A 75 6.44 -27.24 26.90
N ARG A 76 5.62 -27.58 27.90
CA ARG A 76 4.29 -26.98 28.10
C ARG A 76 4.35 -25.47 28.38
N SER A 77 5.39 -25.00 29.09
CA SER A 77 5.58 -23.56 29.29
C SER A 77 5.88 -22.85 27.97
N PHE A 78 6.75 -23.42 27.15
CA PHE A 78 7.05 -22.92 25.80
C PHE A 78 5.79 -22.91 24.90
N THR A 79 5.03 -23.99 24.90
CA THR A 79 3.76 -24.11 24.17
C THR A 79 2.78 -23.00 24.55
N ARG A 80 2.59 -22.78 25.88
CA ARG A 80 1.71 -21.69 26.36
C ARG A 80 2.16 -20.30 25.93
N LYS A 81 3.47 -20.04 25.91
CA LYS A 81 4.01 -18.77 25.43
C LYS A 81 3.74 -18.57 23.94
N LEU A 82 3.83 -19.63 23.16
CA LEU A 82 3.55 -19.59 21.73
C LEU A 82 2.06 -19.38 21.47
N ASP A 83 1.18 -20.07 22.21
CA ASP A 83 -0.27 -19.91 22.13
C ASP A 83 -0.77 -18.53 22.62
N ALA A 84 -0.02 -17.90 23.52
CA ALA A 84 -0.31 -16.55 23.99
C ALA A 84 0.02 -15.45 22.96
N THR A 85 0.62 -15.79 21.83
CA THR A 85 0.85 -14.81 20.75
C THR A 85 -0.47 -14.54 20.01
N ARG A 86 -0.66 -13.33 19.59
CA ARG A 86 -1.88 -12.89 18.90
C ARG A 86 -2.05 -13.58 17.53
N GLU A 87 -0.95 -13.89 16.89
CA GLU A 87 -0.89 -14.36 15.51
C GLU A 87 -1.18 -15.84 15.36
N ILE A 88 -0.99 -16.65 16.43
CA ILE A 88 -1.02 -18.11 16.38
C ILE A 88 -2.15 -18.66 17.27
N GLU A 89 -2.85 -19.66 16.75
CA GLU A 89 -3.73 -20.56 17.49
C GLU A 89 -3.12 -21.96 17.42
N LEU A 90 -2.74 -22.52 18.57
CA LEU A 90 -2.12 -23.83 18.60
C LEU A 90 -3.16 -24.95 18.52
N VAL A 91 -2.88 -25.92 17.67
CA VAL A 91 -3.66 -27.14 17.51
C VAL A 91 -2.77 -28.33 17.91
N ASP A 92 -3.13 -29.01 18.98
CA ASP A 92 -2.40 -30.19 19.44
C ASP A 92 -2.45 -31.30 18.40
N CYS A 93 -1.29 -31.86 18.06
CA CYS A 93 -1.14 -33.00 17.17
C CYS A 93 -0.42 -34.11 17.90
N VAL A 94 -0.97 -35.35 17.85
CA VAL A 94 -0.39 -36.49 18.54
C VAL A 94 0.99 -36.89 17.99
N ASN A 95 1.16 -36.71 16.68
CA ASN A 95 2.41 -37.06 16.01
C ASN A 95 2.59 -36.23 14.71
N MET A 96 3.78 -36.36 14.12
CA MET A 96 4.12 -35.63 12.87
C MET A 96 3.25 -36.06 11.69
N ASP A 97 2.83 -37.32 11.60
CA ASP A 97 2.01 -37.79 10.49
C ASP A 97 0.61 -37.19 10.51
N GLU A 98 0.01 -37.04 11.67
CA GLU A 98 -1.26 -36.34 11.85
C GLU A 98 -1.12 -34.87 11.46
N ALA A 99 -0.08 -34.20 11.95
CA ALA A 99 0.19 -32.79 11.63
C ALA A 99 0.37 -32.59 10.11
N ILE A 100 1.06 -33.49 9.42
CA ILE A 100 1.21 -33.47 7.97
C ILE A 100 -0.15 -33.64 7.26
N GLN A 101 -1.00 -34.56 7.74
CA GLN A 101 -2.34 -34.75 7.17
C GLN A 101 -3.21 -33.49 7.37
N MET A 102 -3.15 -32.89 8.54
CA MET A 102 -3.86 -31.63 8.81
C MET A 102 -3.34 -30.48 7.93
N MET A 103 -2.04 -30.39 7.69
CA MET A 103 -1.44 -29.40 6.80
C MET A 103 -1.86 -29.64 5.35
N LYS A 104 -1.87 -30.88 4.86
CA LYS A 104 -2.38 -31.23 3.52
C LYS A 104 -3.86 -30.90 3.38
N GLY A 105 -4.64 -31.11 4.44
CA GLY A 105 -6.06 -30.73 4.51
C GLY A 105 -6.33 -29.24 4.71
N ARG A 106 -5.28 -28.39 4.76
CA ARG A 106 -5.35 -26.95 5.02
C ARG A 106 -6.03 -26.58 6.34
N ARG A 107 -6.02 -27.47 7.32
CA ARG A 107 -6.53 -27.21 8.66
C ARG A 107 -5.52 -26.45 9.50
N ILE A 108 -4.23 -26.65 9.25
CA ILE A 108 -3.12 -25.90 9.85
C ILE A 108 -2.18 -25.37 8.77
N HIS A 109 -1.47 -24.29 9.08
CA HIS A 109 -0.59 -23.61 8.15
C HIS A 109 0.90 -23.72 8.52
N GLY A 110 1.20 -24.22 9.70
CA GLY A 110 2.55 -24.52 10.18
C GLY A 110 2.55 -25.68 11.14
N ILE A 111 3.73 -26.25 11.41
CA ILE A 111 3.95 -27.31 12.41
C ILE A 111 5.17 -26.93 13.23
N VAL A 112 5.01 -26.87 14.53
CA VAL A 112 6.10 -26.72 15.51
C VAL A 112 6.37 -28.08 16.14
N VAL A 113 7.62 -28.52 16.13
CA VAL A 113 8.04 -29.79 16.71
C VAL A 113 9.01 -29.56 17.86
N ILE A 114 8.63 -29.97 19.05
CA ILE A 114 9.49 -29.92 20.26
C ILE A 114 10.08 -31.32 20.42
N PRO A 115 11.42 -31.50 20.41
CA PRO A 115 12.06 -32.80 20.46
C PRO A 115 12.00 -33.40 21.87
N LYS A 116 12.06 -34.74 21.96
CA LYS A 116 12.00 -35.54 23.22
C LYS A 116 13.03 -35.10 24.27
N ASP A 117 14.20 -34.71 23.81
CA ASP A 117 15.33 -34.33 24.66
C ASP A 117 15.40 -32.82 24.98
N PHE A 118 14.31 -32.06 24.70
CA PHE A 118 14.23 -30.62 24.87
C PHE A 118 14.71 -30.16 26.26
N THR A 119 14.02 -30.57 27.30
CA THR A 119 14.34 -30.15 28.68
C THR A 119 15.66 -30.72 29.18
N GLN A 120 15.98 -31.99 28.82
CA GLN A 120 17.24 -32.60 29.22
C GLN A 120 18.45 -31.86 28.65
N ARG A 121 18.41 -31.44 27.41
CA ARG A 121 19.49 -30.66 26.78
C ARG A 121 19.61 -29.29 27.42
N ILE A 122 18.51 -28.58 27.64
CA ILE A 122 18.51 -27.29 28.32
C ILE A 122 19.12 -27.41 29.71
N GLY A 123 18.68 -28.38 30.50
CA GLY A 123 19.19 -28.61 31.86
C GLY A 123 20.68 -28.99 31.88
N SER A 124 21.19 -29.71 30.89
CA SER A 124 22.60 -30.07 30.73
C SER A 124 23.48 -28.96 30.10
N GLY A 125 22.94 -27.80 29.84
CA GLY A 125 23.69 -26.71 29.22
C GLY A 125 23.94 -26.87 27.70
N ARG A 126 23.30 -27.87 27.06
CA ARG A 126 23.44 -28.13 25.63
C ARG A 126 22.37 -27.40 24.83
N GLN A 127 22.67 -27.17 23.55
CA GLN A 127 21.72 -26.59 22.61
C GLN A 127 20.63 -27.62 22.22
N THR A 128 19.39 -27.19 22.21
CA THR A 128 18.26 -27.92 21.63
C THR A 128 17.70 -27.15 20.45
N THR A 129 16.97 -27.83 19.57
CA THR A 129 16.39 -27.23 18.35
C THR A 129 14.90 -27.53 18.30
N VAL A 130 14.09 -26.47 18.28
CA VAL A 130 12.67 -26.57 17.95
C VAL A 130 12.55 -26.40 16.43
N SER A 131 11.92 -27.36 15.78
CA SER A 131 11.77 -27.33 14.33
C SER A 131 10.45 -26.68 13.94
N LEU A 132 10.49 -25.79 12.95
CA LEU A 132 9.34 -25.08 12.46
C LEU A 132 9.17 -25.37 10.95
N TYR A 133 8.04 -25.97 10.57
CA TYR A 133 7.66 -26.23 9.20
C TYR A 133 6.47 -25.33 8.83
N ILE A 134 6.57 -24.51 7.80
CA ILE A 134 5.52 -23.55 7.44
C ILE A 134 5.18 -23.70 5.96
N ASN A 135 3.89 -23.60 5.65
CA ASN A 135 3.42 -23.53 4.28
C ASN A 135 3.59 -22.13 3.71
N MET A 136 4.45 -21.97 2.71
CA MET A 136 4.76 -20.69 2.07
C MET A 136 3.79 -20.32 0.92
N ALA A 137 2.75 -21.12 0.68
CA ALA A 137 1.78 -20.82 -0.39
C ALA A 137 1.05 -19.47 -0.18
N THR A 138 0.94 -19.02 1.07
CA THR A 138 0.37 -17.70 1.41
C THR A 138 1.39 -16.90 2.20
N PHE A 139 2.01 -15.94 1.54
CA PHE A 139 3.13 -15.15 2.09
C PHE A 139 2.84 -14.49 3.44
N PHE A 140 1.63 -13.93 3.62
CA PHE A 140 1.27 -13.26 4.88
C PHE A 140 1.14 -14.23 6.05
N ILE A 141 0.51 -15.38 5.83
CA ILE A 141 0.39 -16.44 6.83
C ILE A 141 1.78 -16.92 7.23
N TYR A 142 2.63 -17.23 6.24
CA TYR A 142 4.02 -17.62 6.47
C TYR A 142 4.78 -16.58 7.30
N LYS A 143 4.72 -15.29 6.89
CA LYS A 143 5.43 -14.19 7.58
C LYS A 143 5.00 -14.09 9.06
N ASN A 144 3.71 -14.12 9.34
CA ASN A 144 3.19 -13.96 10.70
C ASN A 144 3.60 -15.14 11.59
N ILE A 145 3.44 -16.38 11.13
CA ILE A 145 3.89 -17.59 11.87
C ILE A 145 5.39 -17.50 12.14
N ALA A 146 6.20 -17.22 11.11
CA ALA A 146 7.65 -17.17 11.23
C ALA A 146 8.11 -16.10 12.23
N LEU A 147 7.51 -14.91 12.20
CA LEU A 147 7.84 -13.84 13.14
C LEU A 147 7.43 -14.20 14.57
N ALA A 148 6.20 -14.65 14.80
CA ALA A 148 5.71 -15.01 16.12
C ALA A 148 6.55 -16.13 16.75
N CYS A 149 6.80 -17.23 16.00
CA CYS A 149 7.66 -18.32 16.47
C CYS A 149 9.08 -17.85 16.79
N ASN A 150 9.68 -17.02 15.92
CA ASN A 150 11.03 -16.49 16.18
C ASN A 150 11.08 -15.60 17.43
N TYR A 151 10.09 -14.74 17.66
CA TYR A 151 10.03 -13.93 18.87
C TYR A 151 9.96 -14.77 20.12
N VAL A 152 9.10 -15.79 20.15
CA VAL A 152 8.98 -16.68 21.31
C VAL A 152 10.26 -17.49 21.53
N MET A 153 10.88 -18.02 20.48
CA MET A 153 12.15 -18.75 20.56
C MET A 153 13.30 -17.90 21.08
N LEU A 154 13.40 -16.66 20.62
CA LEU A 154 14.43 -15.71 21.07
C LEU A 154 14.20 -15.29 22.52
N ASP A 155 12.95 -15.01 22.92
CA ASP A 155 12.60 -14.67 24.30
C ASP A 155 12.88 -15.84 25.25
N GLU A 156 12.50 -17.05 24.88
CA GLU A 156 12.78 -18.25 25.68
C GLU A 156 14.28 -18.51 25.80
N GLY A 157 15.03 -18.38 24.69
CA GLY A 157 16.48 -18.50 24.71
C GLY A 157 17.15 -17.48 25.64
N LYS A 158 16.68 -16.24 25.63
CA LYS A 158 17.12 -15.17 26.52
C LYS A 158 16.82 -15.49 27.99
N ASN A 159 15.60 -15.92 28.30
CA ASN A 159 15.18 -16.26 29.65
C ASN A 159 16.00 -17.41 30.23
N ILE A 160 16.24 -18.47 29.43
CA ILE A 160 17.10 -19.58 29.82
C ILE A 160 18.53 -19.12 30.08
N ALA A 161 19.08 -18.24 29.25
CA ALA A 161 20.43 -17.71 29.43
C ALA A 161 20.55 -16.86 30.70
N ILE A 162 19.57 -16.00 30.99
CA ILE A 162 19.51 -15.20 32.22
C ILE A 162 19.46 -16.11 33.45
N GLN A 163 18.59 -17.14 33.44
CA GLN A 163 18.50 -18.09 34.56
C GLN A 163 19.83 -18.80 34.80
N ARG A 164 20.57 -19.17 33.76
CA ARG A 164 21.92 -19.77 33.90
C ARG A 164 22.92 -18.81 34.50
N CYS A 165 22.95 -17.56 34.08
CA CYS A 165 23.83 -16.53 34.63
C CYS A 165 23.50 -16.27 36.10
N SER A 166 22.21 -16.19 36.45
CA SER A 166 21.78 -16.03 37.86
C SER A 166 22.16 -17.25 38.74
N ALA A 167 22.08 -18.47 38.18
CA ALA A 167 22.53 -19.68 38.87
C ALA A 167 24.05 -19.71 39.11
N GLN A 168 24.84 -18.94 38.38
CA GLN A 168 26.27 -18.72 38.56
C GLN A 168 26.59 -17.59 39.55
N GLY A 169 25.58 -16.98 40.16
CA GLY A 169 25.72 -15.94 41.15
C GLY A 169 25.75 -14.50 40.66
N LEU A 170 25.47 -14.29 39.36
CA LEU A 170 25.30 -12.93 38.80
C LEU A 170 23.95 -12.33 39.24
N THR A 171 23.95 -11.04 39.49
CA THR A 171 22.72 -10.30 39.72
C THR A 171 21.86 -10.28 38.47
N GLU A 172 20.57 -9.94 38.59
CA GLU A 172 19.65 -9.84 37.45
C GLU A 172 20.16 -8.85 36.40
N HIS A 173 20.68 -7.71 36.82
CA HIS A 173 21.24 -6.70 35.92
C HIS A 173 22.51 -7.18 35.21
N GLU A 174 23.43 -7.83 35.90
CA GLU A 174 24.64 -8.40 35.28
C GLU A 174 24.29 -9.52 34.31
N SER A 175 23.31 -10.35 34.65
CA SER A 175 22.80 -11.41 33.77
C SER A 175 22.17 -10.82 32.47
N LEU A 176 21.38 -9.75 32.59
CA LEU A 176 20.81 -9.06 31.42
C LEU A 176 21.91 -8.47 30.52
N VAL A 177 22.92 -7.79 31.11
CA VAL A 177 24.03 -7.22 30.36
C VAL A 177 24.88 -8.31 29.70
N ALA A 178 25.09 -9.43 30.37
CA ALA A 178 25.87 -10.56 29.83
C ALA A 178 25.14 -11.24 28.65
N VAL A 179 23.82 -11.38 28.73
CA VAL A 179 23.01 -12.05 27.69
C VAL A 179 22.66 -11.12 26.51
N GLU A 180 22.42 -9.84 26.81
CA GLU A 180 22.01 -8.85 25.79
C GLU A 180 22.87 -7.56 25.96
N PRO A 181 24.18 -7.62 25.60
CA PRO A 181 25.09 -6.48 25.73
C PRO A 181 24.68 -5.31 24.78
N VAL A 182 23.94 -5.60 23.73
CA VAL A 182 23.39 -4.61 22.79
C VAL A 182 21.88 -4.83 22.69
N PRO A 183 21.07 -4.19 23.55
CA PRO A 183 19.63 -4.34 23.51
C PRO A 183 19.04 -3.79 22.21
N ASN A 184 18.19 -4.57 21.57
CA ASN A 184 17.47 -4.14 20.37
C ASN A 184 16.27 -3.27 20.77
N ARG A 185 16.28 -2.00 20.35
CA ARG A 185 15.15 -1.09 20.50
C ARG A 185 14.59 -0.76 19.12
N MET A 186 13.64 -1.55 18.64
CA MET A 186 12.96 -1.32 17.38
C MET A 186 11.75 -0.41 17.58
N THR A 187 11.72 0.72 16.87
CA THR A 187 10.54 1.61 16.81
C THR A 187 10.01 1.59 15.38
N ILE A 188 8.81 1.06 15.19
CA ILE A 188 8.16 1.06 13.88
C ILE A 188 7.53 2.43 13.64
N LEU A 189 7.98 3.12 12.59
CA LEU A 189 7.47 4.42 12.19
C LEU A 189 6.33 4.25 11.18
N PHE A 190 5.34 5.15 11.22
CA PHE A 190 4.21 5.28 10.29
C PHE A 190 3.18 4.14 10.27
N ASN A 191 3.54 2.92 10.65
CA ASN A 191 2.63 1.77 10.75
C ASN A 191 2.95 0.96 12.01
N PRO A 192 2.69 1.50 13.22
CA PRO A 192 3.09 0.86 14.49
C PRO A 192 2.42 -0.51 14.70
N GLY A 193 1.23 -0.72 14.14
CA GLY A 193 0.53 -2.01 14.17
C GLY A 193 1.08 -3.05 13.19
N ASN A 194 2.08 -2.70 12.35
CA ASN A 194 2.60 -3.54 11.26
C ASN A 194 1.47 -4.13 10.39
N GLY A 195 0.34 -3.40 10.32
CA GLY A 195 -0.86 -3.81 9.61
C GLY A 195 -0.68 -3.79 8.10
N PHE A 196 -1.25 -4.79 7.42
CA PHE A 196 -1.19 -4.85 5.96
C PHE A 196 -2.09 -3.80 5.31
N ALA A 197 -3.28 -3.57 5.85
CA ALA A 197 -4.20 -2.55 5.35
C ALA A 197 -3.56 -1.17 5.41
N SER A 198 -2.95 -0.82 6.54
CA SER A 198 -2.26 0.46 6.74
C SER A 198 -1.11 0.71 5.76
N PHE A 199 -0.49 -0.34 5.24
CA PHE A 199 0.55 -0.27 4.21
C PHE A 199 -0.02 -0.24 2.80
N PHE A 200 -0.92 -1.17 2.48
CA PHE A 200 -1.34 -1.46 1.11
C PHE A 200 -2.46 -0.53 0.62
N VAL A 201 -3.49 -0.30 1.45
CA VAL A 201 -4.69 0.45 1.06
C VAL A 201 -4.38 1.87 0.59
N PRO A 202 -3.56 2.68 1.29
CA PRO A 202 -3.24 4.05 0.83
C PRO A 202 -2.61 4.09 -0.55
N GLY A 203 -1.71 3.16 -0.85
CA GLY A 203 -1.05 3.09 -2.16
C GLY A 203 -1.99 2.66 -3.28
N VAL A 204 -2.81 1.63 -3.04
CA VAL A 204 -3.82 1.16 -4.01
C VAL A 204 -4.86 2.23 -4.30
N ILE A 205 -5.28 2.99 -3.30
CA ILE A 205 -6.24 4.08 -3.45
C ILE A 205 -5.73 5.14 -4.44
N VAL A 206 -4.48 5.55 -4.34
CA VAL A 206 -3.86 6.51 -5.28
C VAL A 206 -3.82 5.93 -6.70
N LEU A 207 -3.48 4.64 -6.82
CA LEU A 207 -3.47 3.95 -8.11
C LEU A 207 -4.87 3.88 -8.72
N ILE A 208 -5.91 3.63 -7.92
CA ILE A 208 -7.30 3.64 -8.37
C ILE A 208 -7.68 4.99 -8.96
N ILE A 209 -7.34 6.11 -8.31
CA ILE A 209 -7.62 7.46 -8.86
C ILE A 209 -6.99 7.61 -10.24
N HIS A 210 -5.72 7.22 -10.40
CA HIS A 210 -5.04 7.27 -11.69
C HIS A 210 -5.77 6.44 -12.75
N GLN A 211 -6.12 5.21 -12.42
CA GLN A 211 -6.78 4.28 -13.32
C GLN A 211 -8.17 4.78 -13.75
N LEU A 212 -8.93 5.34 -12.84
CA LEU A 212 -10.27 5.86 -13.12
C LEU A 212 -10.22 7.06 -14.08
N ILE A 213 -9.27 7.97 -13.89
CA ILE A 213 -9.08 9.12 -14.79
C ILE A 213 -8.73 8.64 -16.19
N PHE A 214 -7.77 7.70 -16.29
CA PHE A 214 -7.34 7.14 -17.57
C PHE A 214 -8.47 6.45 -18.31
N LEU A 215 -9.25 5.63 -17.60
CA LEU A 215 -10.40 4.93 -18.17
C LEU A 215 -11.51 5.89 -18.60
N ALA A 216 -11.86 6.88 -17.77
CA ALA A 216 -12.91 7.83 -18.08
C ALA A 216 -12.57 8.69 -19.31
N ILE A 217 -11.36 9.24 -19.39
CA ILE A 217 -10.88 10.01 -20.54
C ILE A 217 -10.82 9.12 -21.79
N GLY A 218 -10.35 7.88 -21.66
CA GLY A 218 -10.27 6.92 -22.74
C GLY A 218 -11.63 6.58 -23.34
N MET A 219 -12.61 6.22 -22.50
CA MET A 219 -13.96 5.89 -22.92
C MET A 219 -14.67 7.09 -23.57
N MET A 220 -14.63 8.26 -22.94
CA MET A 220 -15.25 9.47 -23.49
C MET A 220 -14.65 9.86 -24.84
N THR A 221 -13.34 9.72 -25.00
CA THR A 221 -12.67 9.99 -26.28
C THR A 221 -13.09 8.98 -27.35
N GLY A 222 -13.16 7.70 -26.98
CA GLY A 222 -13.63 6.64 -27.87
C GLY A 222 -15.06 6.88 -28.35
N THR A 223 -16.00 7.10 -27.44
CA THR A 223 -17.42 7.39 -27.75
C THR A 223 -17.56 8.58 -28.71
N ARG A 224 -16.83 9.67 -28.47
CA ARG A 224 -16.87 10.85 -29.37
C ARG A 224 -16.36 10.57 -30.77
N ARG A 225 -15.35 9.72 -30.89
CA ARG A 225 -14.84 9.32 -32.20
C ARG A 225 -15.81 8.43 -32.95
N GLU A 226 -16.49 7.53 -32.26
CA GLU A 226 -17.56 6.70 -32.81
C GLU A 226 -18.74 7.55 -33.27
N GLU A 227 -19.18 8.52 -32.47
CA GLU A 227 -20.29 9.43 -32.80
C GLU A 227 -19.91 10.49 -33.85
N ASN A 228 -18.70 10.49 -34.39
CA ASN A 228 -18.21 11.49 -35.35
C ASN A 228 -18.27 12.96 -34.82
N ASP A 229 -18.40 13.19 -33.53
CA ASP A 229 -18.44 14.54 -32.95
C ASP A 229 -17.13 15.30 -33.19
N ASN A 230 -16.05 14.62 -33.50
CA ASN A 230 -14.80 15.23 -33.94
C ASN A 230 -14.89 15.96 -35.28
N ARG A 231 -15.87 15.65 -36.12
CA ARG A 231 -16.12 16.36 -37.40
C ARG A 231 -16.56 17.79 -37.15
N LYS A 232 -17.31 18.09 -36.10
CA LYS A 232 -17.74 19.46 -35.76
C LYS A 232 -16.58 20.38 -35.38
N LEU A 233 -15.48 19.82 -34.89
CA LEU A 233 -14.25 20.57 -34.60
C LEU A 233 -13.40 20.86 -35.84
N SER A 234 -13.52 20.05 -36.90
CA SER A 234 -12.76 20.17 -38.13
C SER A 234 -13.48 20.95 -39.23
N THR A 235 -14.79 21.22 -39.08
CA THR A 235 -15.61 21.84 -40.12
C THR A 235 -15.75 23.36 -39.95
N GLU A 236 -15.29 23.94 -38.85
CA GLU A 236 -15.17 25.39 -38.70
C GLU A 236 -13.84 25.88 -39.32
N GLU A 237 -13.91 26.77 -40.22
CA GLU A 237 -12.96 27.30 -41.20
C GLU A 237 -11.62 27.85 -40.69
N ASP A 238 -11.16 27.56 -39.49
CA ASP A 238 -9.79 27.87 -39.06
C ASP A 238 -9.36 26.96 -37.90
N PRO A 239 -8.54 25.92 -38.13
CA PRO A 239 -7.96 25.09 -37.07
C PRO A 239 -6.79 25.85 -36.44
N SER A 240 -7.04 27.04 -35.87
CA SER A 240 -5.98 27.74 -35.17
C SER A 240 -5.59 26.88 -33.96
N LYS A 241 -4.27 26.65 -33.80
CA LYS A 241 -3.68 25.92 -32.66
C LYS A 241 -4.26 26.39 -31.32
N LYS A 242 -4.71 27.64 -31.22
CA LYS A 242 -5.36 28.26 -30.05
C LYS A 242 -6.72 27.61 -29.69
N LYS A 243 -7.51 27.12 -30.65
CA LYS A 243 -8.79 26.44 -30.39
C LYS A 243 -8.55 25.05 -29.76
N VAL A 244 -7.54 24.32 -30.24
CA VAL A 244 -7.17 22.99 -29.70
C VAL A 244 -6.69 23.10 -28.25
N TYR A 245 -5.84 24.05 -27.92
CA TYR A 245 -5.39 24.26 -26.53
C TYR A 245 -6.55 24.57 -25.57
N ARG A 246 -7.51 25.40 -26.00
CA ARG A 246 -8.68 25.73 -25.19
C ARG A 246 -9.55 24.49 -24.94
N TYR A 247 -9.66 23.63 -25.92
CA TYR A 247 -10.40 22.36 -25.79
C TYR A 247 -9.69 21.42 -24.80
N ILE A 248 -8.40 21.16 -24.96
CA ILE A 248 -7.61 20.28 -24.09
C ILE A 248 -7.66 20.76 -22.63
N ILE A 249 -7.45 22.07 -22.41
CA ILE A 249 -7.47 22.63 -21.05
C ILE A 249 -8.89 22.61 -20.47
N GLY A 250 -9.90 22.98 -21.26
CA GLY A 250 -11.30 22.99 -20.82
C GLY A 250 -11.80 21.58 -20.47
N GLN A 251 -11.47 20.59 -21.29
CA GLN A 251 -11.74 19.19 -21.01
C GLN A 251 -10.99 18.71 -19.75
N GLY A 252 -9.69 18.98 -19.68
CA GLY A 252 -8.86 18.63 -18.52
C GLY A 252 -9.38 19.24 -17.21
N ALA A 253 -9.88 20.47 -17.26
CA ALA A 253 -10.48 21.14 -16.11
C ALA A 253 -11.74 20.41 -15.59
N ALA A 254 -12.57 19.88 -16.48
CA ALA A 254 -13.74 19.09 -16.08
C ALA A 254 -13.36 17.86 -15.26
N TYR A 255 -12.40 17.07 -15.75
CA TYR A 255 -11.88 15.92 -15.02
C TYR A 255 -11.19 16.33 -13.72
N PHE A 256 -10.44 17.44 -13.76
CA PHE A 256 -9.75 17.96 -12.58
C PHE A 256 -10.73 18.25 -11.43
N PHE A 257 -11.82 18.96 -11.70
CA PHE A 257 -12.82 19.29 -10.66
C PHE A 257 -13.53 18.03 -10.12
N ILE A 258 -13.95 17.13 -11.00
CA ILE A 258 -14.62 15.89 -10.59
C ILE A 258 -13.68 15.05 -9.72
N TYR A 259 -12.46 14.82 -10.19
CA TYR A 259 -11.51 13.96 -9.47
C TYR A 259 -10.83 14.66 -8.29
N ALA A 260 -10.84 15.99 -8.19
CA ALA A 260 -10.47 16.67 -6.97
C ALA A 260 -11.47 16.37 -5.84
N ILE A 261 -12.77 16.32 -6.14
CA ILE A 261 -13.80 15.95 -5.17
C ILE A 261 -13.65 14.47 -4.78
N ILE A 262 -13.55 13.56 -5.75
CA ILE A 262 -13.38 12.12 -5.52
C ILE A 262 -12.08 11.85 -4.78
N GLY A 263 -10.97 12.47 -5.19
CA GLY A 263 -9.67 12.30 -4.53
C GLY A 263 -9.66 12.80 -3.09
N THR A 264 -10.35 13.91 -2.81
CA THR A 264 -10.54 14.39 -1.44
C THR A 264 -11.32 13.38 -0.61
N TYR A 265 -12.42 12.86 -1.16
CA TYR A 265 -13.20 11.80 -0.51
C TYR A 265 -12.32 10.59 -0.19
N ILE A 266 -11.60 10.09 -1.18
CA ILE A 266 -10.78 8.89 -1.08
C ILE A 266 -9.61 9.06 -0.10
N LEU A 267 -8.88 10.19 -0.16
CA LEU A 267 -7.66 10.37 0.62
C LEU A 267 -7.90 10.92 2.03
N MET A 268 -9.02 11.60 2.27
CA MET A 268 -9.29 12.22 3.56
C MET A 268 -10.42 11.56 4.35
N PHE A 269 -11.50 11.16 3.67
CA PHE A 269 -12.67 10.61 4.35
C PHE A 269 -12.57 9.10 4.56
N VAL A 270 -12.18 8.35 3.54
CA VAL A 270 -12.08 6.88 3.63
C VAL A 270 -11.12 6.43 4.75
N PRO A 271 -9.88 6.94 4.87
CA PRO A 271 -8.99 6.53 5.95
C PRO A 271 -9.56 6.84 7.34
N ARG A 272 -10.28 7.97 7.49
CA ARG A 272 -10.90 8.34 8.76
C ARG A 272 -12.08 7.43 9.15
N ILE A 273 -12.90 7.03 8.16
CA ILE A 273 -14.04 6.12 8.40
C ILE A 273 -13.55 4.76 8.88
N PHE A 274 -12.45 4.26 8.34
CA PHE A 274 -11.89 2.94 8.64
C PHE A 274 -10.80 2.94 9.70
N GLY A 275 -10.52 4.09 10.34
CA GLY A 275 -9.48 4.18 11.37
C GLY A 275 -8.06 3.91 10.88
N LEU A 276 -7.80 4.02 9.57
CA LEU A 276 -6.47 3.84 9.01
C LEU A 276 -5.55 4.99 9.45
N PRO A 277 -4.26 4.70 9.71
CA PRO A 277 -3.29 5.73 10.11
C PRO A 277 -3.25 6.87 9.09
N HIS A 278 -3.58 8.07 9.52
CA HIS A 278 -3.61 9.26 8.68
C HIS A 278 -2.82 10.40 9.35
N TYR A 279 -1.54 10.48 9.02
CA TYR A 279 -0.60 11.46 9.62
C TYR A 279 -0.49 12.76 8.82
N ALA A 280 -0.97 12.78 7.56
CA ALA A 280 -0.87 13.94 6.69
C ALA A 280 -1.88 15.03 7.07
N SER A 281 -1.45 16.29 7.05
CA SER A 281 -2.36 17.43 7.14
C SER A 281 -3.19 17.56 5.85
N ALA A 282 -4.34 18.24 5.92
CA ALA A 282 -5.14 18.52 4.73
C ALA A 282 -4.32 19.25 3.65
N TRP A 283 -3.42 20.13 4.07
CA TRP A 283 -2.55 20.88 3.16
C TRP A 283 -1.57 19.96 2.42
N ASP A 284 -0.97 19.00 3.10
CA ASP A 284 -0.05 18.05 2.48
C ASP A 284 -0.77 17.15 1.48
N VAL A 285 -2.00 16.73 1.80
CA VAL A 285 -2.84 15.97 0.85
C VAL A 285 -3.09 16.77 -0.43
N TYR A 286 -3.47 18.04 -0.32
CA TYR A 286 -3.74 18.86 -1.52
C TYR A 286 -2.45 19.22 -2.29
N ARG A 287 -1.33 19.43 -1.61
CA ARG A 287 -0.03 19.64 -2.28
C ARG A 287 0.39 18.45 -3.13
N PHE A 288 0.00 17.24 -2.73
CA PHE A 288 0.21 16.03 -3.52
C PHE A 288 -0.89 15.85 -4.57
N LEU A 289 -2.16 15.90 -4.18
CA LEU A 289 -3.30 15.55 -5.02
C LEU A 289 -3.41 16.44 -6.26
N LEU A 290 -3.31 17.77 -6.11
CA LEU A 290 -3.55 18.67 -7.23
C LEU A 290 -2.53 18.54 -8.37
N PRO A 291 -1.21 18.52 -8.13
CA PRO A 291 -0.23 18.25 -9.18
C PRO A 291 -0.36 16.84 -9.76
N PHE A 292 -0.65 15.86 -8.92
CA PHE A 292 -0.87 14.48 -9.35
C PHE A 292 -2.04 14.38 -10.33
N LEU A 293 -3.19 14.98 -10.03
CA LEU A 293 -4.35 15.01 -10.93
C LEU A 293 -4.01 15.65 -12.27
N LEU A 294 -3.30 16.78 -12.27
CA LEU A 294 -2.88 17.44 -13.50
C LEU A 294 -1.98 16.53 -14.35
N ALA A 295 -1.00 15.89 -13.73
CA ALA A 295 -0.10 14.97 -14.41
C ALA A 295 -0.85 13.78 -15.04
N VAL A 296 -1.76 13.16 -14.28
CA VAL A 296 -2.55 12.02 -14.74
C VAL A 296 -3.51 12.41 -15.86
N ILE A 297 -4.16 13.56 -15.76
CA ILE A 297 -5.11 14.04 -16.78
C ILE A 297 -4.37 14.29 -18.11
N PHE A 298 -3.25 15.01 -18.09
CA PHE A 298 -2.48 15.28 -19.30
C PHE A 298 -1.84 14.00 -19.88
N PHE A 299 -1.39 13.09 -19.03
CA PHE A 299 -0.94 11.77 -19.44
C PHE A 299 -2.06 11.02 -20.16
N SER A 300 -3.26 10.96 -19.57
CA SER A 300 -4.41 10.26 -20.13
C SER A 300 -4.88 10.89 -21.44
N GLN A 301 -4.91 12.22 -21.54
CA GLN A 301 -5.24 12.93 -22.77
C GLN A 301 -4.21 12.67 -23.89
N THR A 302 -2.93 12.53 -23.55
CA THR A 302 -1.88 12.19 -24.51
C THR A 302 -2.10 10.78 -25.07
N TRP A 303 -2.36 9.81 -24.21
CA TRP A 303 -2.63 8.44 -24.64
C TRP A 303 -3.98 8.29 -25.35
N ALA A 304 -4.95 9.15 -25.07
CA ALA A 304 -6.23 9.19 -25.76
C ALA A 304 -6.10 9.45 -27.27
N ILE A 305 -4.96 9.95 -27.74
CA ILE A 305 -4.67 10.12 -29.18
C ILE A 305 -4.73 8.79 -29.92
N PHE A 306 -4.33 7.69 -29.29
CA PHE A 306 -4.29 6.36 -29.87
C PHE A 306 -5.64 5.62 -29.81
N ILE A 307 -6.61 6.11 -29.04
CA ILE A 307 -7.91 5.49 -28.83
C ILE A 307 -8.80 5.79 -30.05
N ARG A 308 -9.27 4.76 -30.74
CA ARG A 308 -10.13 4.88 -31.92
C ARG A 308 -11.62 4.72 -31.60
N ASN A 309 -11.93 3.82 -30.71
CA ASN A 309 -13.30 3.49 -30.29
C ASN A 309 -13.32 3.24 -28.76
N ARG A 310 -14.51 3.11 -28.19
CA ARG A 310 -14.71 2.91 -26.75
C ARG A 310 -14.01 1.66 -26.23
N GLU A 311 -14.07 0.56 -27.00
CA GLU A 311 -13.44 -0.71 -26.65
C GLU A 311 -11.91 -0.60 -26.59
N THR A 312 -11.31 0.12 -27.56
CA THR A 312 -9.85 0.40 -27.53
C THR A 312 -9.45 1.13 -26.25
N GLY A 313 -10.28 2.05 -25.76
CA GLY A 313 -10.04 2.74 -24.49
C GLY A 313 -9.99 1.79 -23.30
N MET A 314 -10.92 0.83 -23.24
CA MET A 314 -10.95 -0.19 -22.18
C MET A 314 -9.76 -1.15 -22.26
N VAL A 315 -9.40 -1.60 -23.45
CA VAL A 315 -8.24 -2.49 -23.66
C VAL A 315 -6.94 -1.81 -23.28
N MET A 316 -6.74 -0.57 -23.71
CA MET A 316 -5.56 0.22 -23.30
C MET A 316 -5.50 0.41 -21.79
N PHE A 317 -6.62 0.70 -21.15
CA PHE A 317 -6.69 0.77 -19.69
C PHE A 317 -6.20 -0.53 -19.04
N LEU A 318 -6.67 -1.68 -19.52
CA LEU A 318 -6.27 -2.99 -18.96
C LEU A 318 -4.75 -3.19 -19.02
N PHE A 319 -4.13 -2.90 -20.16
CA PHE A 319 -2.69 -3.00 -20.34
C PHE A 319 -1.92 -2.05 -19.42
N PHE A 320 -2.27 -0.78 -19.41
CA PHE A 320 -1.59 0.23 -18.60
C PHE A 320 -1.78 0.01 -17.11
N SER A 321 -2.94 -0.48 -16.69
CA SER A 321 -3.22 -0.72 -15.26
C SER A 321 -2.23 -1.69 -14.63
N ILE A 322 -1.88 -2.77 -15.35
CA ILE A 322 -0.92 -3.78 -14.89
C ILE A 322 0.49 -3.18 -14.82
N ILE A 323 0.92 -2.49 -15.89
CA ILE A 323 2.25 -1.86 -15.95
C ILE A 323 2.41 -0.84 -14.81
N LEU A 324 1.41 0.01 -14.60
CA LEU A 324 1.41 1.03 -13.56
C LEU A 324 1.40 0.44 -12.15
N LEU A 325 0.70 -0.68 -11.94
CA LEU A 325 0.74 -1.41 -10.67
C LEU A 325 2.16 -1.87 -10.34
N PHE A 326 2.88 -2.45 -11.30
CA PHE A 326 4.27 -2.86 -11.07
C PHE A 326 5.23 -1.67 -10.88
N LEU A 327 5.03 -0.58 -11.63
CA LEU A 327 5.86 0.62 -11.51
C LEU A 327 5.54 1.47 -10.27
N SER A 328 4.42 1.23 -9.59
CA SER A 328 3.99 2.00 -8.42
C SER A 328 4.89 1.83 -7.19
N GLY A 329 5.73 0.80 -7.15
CA GLY A 329 6.51 0.45 -5.97
C GLY A 329 5.75 -0.33 -4.89
N LEU A 330 4.44 -0.57 -5.07
CA LEU A 330 3.61 -1.33 -4.11
C LEU A 330 3.89 -2.82 -4.14
N THR A 331 4.08 -3.37 -5.33
CA THR A 331 4.31 -4.81 -5.54
C THR A 331 5.80 -5.15 -5.51
N TRP A 332 6.66 -4.23 -5.94
CA TRP A 332 8.09 -4.41 -6.02
C TRP A 332 8.83 -3.13 -5.60
N PRO A 333 9.83 -3.21 -4.71
CA PRO A 333 10.56 -2.03 -4.24
C PRO A 333 11.26 -1.31 -5.40
N VAL A 334 11.09 0.00 -5.48
CA VAL A 334 11.72 0.84 -6.53
C VAL A 334 13.25 0.73 -6.52
N SER A 335 13.85 0.51 -5.34
CA SER A 335 15.29 0.29 -5.17
C SER A 335 15.82 -0.97 -5.87
N SER A 336 14.94 -1.92 -6.18
CA SER A 336 15.28 -3.20 -6.84
C SER A 336 15.06 -3.18 -8.36
N PHE A 337 14.64 -2.04 -8.92
CA PHE A 337 14.59 -1.89 -10.37
C PHE A 337 16.01 -1.83 -10.97
N PRO A 338 16.23 -2.45 -12.15
CA PRO A 338 17.52 -2.33 -12.82
C PRO A 338 17.84 -0.86 -13.05
N PRO A 339 19.10 -0.44 -12.86
CA PRO A 339 19.52 0.94 -13.10
C PRO A 339 19.34 1.27 -14.59
N SER A 340 18.24 1.90 -14.93
CA SER A 340 18.05 2.49 -16.26
C SER A 340 18.96 3.71 -16.33
N GLY A 341 20.14 3.58 -17.00
CA GLY A 341 21.07 4.65 -17.34
C GLY A 341 21.23 5.81 -16.32
N ASP A 342 22.30 6.56 -16.38
CA ASP A 342 22.67 7.61 -15.39
C ASP A 342 21.59 8.61 -14.94
N SER A 343 20.47 8.71 -15.65
CA SER A 343 19.32 9.56 -15.30
C SER A 343 18.51 9.05 -14.10
N GLY A 344 18.50 7.73 -13.81
CA GLY A 344 17.75 7.14 -12.69
C GLY A 344 18.41 7.37 -11.33
N LYS A 345 19.74 7.54 -11.30
CA LYS A 345 20.49 7.70 -10.05
C LYS A 345 20.19 9.02 -9.33
N GLY A 346 19.76 10.06 -10.04
CA GLY A 346 19.39 11.35 -9.48
C GLY A 346 18.08 11.31 -8.68
N GLY A 347 17.05 10.67 -9.24
CA GLY A 347 15.73 10.59 -8.60
C GLY A 347 15.72 9.70 -7.35
N VAL A 348 16.32 8.49 -7.43
CA VAL A 348 16.42 7.56 -6.30
C VAL A 348 17.28 8.14 -5.18
N ARG A 349 18.38 8.84 -5.52
CA ARG A 349 19.21 9.55 -4.53
C ARG A 349 18.49 10.73 -3.88
N ALA A 350 17.60 11.42 -4.60
CA ALA A 350 16.80 12.51 -4.04
C ALA A 350 15.78 11.99 -3.02
N VAL A 351 15.04 10.92 -3.35
CA VAL A 351 14.08 10.28 -2.45
C VAL A 351 14.77 9.74 -1.19
N HIS A 352 15.88 9.01 -1.33
CA HIS A 352 16.66 8.53 -0.17
C HIS A 352 17.29 9.66 0.66
N ARG A 353 17.56 10.82 0.06
CA ARG A 353 18.12 11.98 0.79
C ARG A 353 17.04 12.71 1.58
N GLU A 354 15.82 12.78 1.08
CA GLU A 354 14.66 13.31 1.81
C GLU A 354 14.24 12.38 2.95
N GLU A 355 14.12 11.09 2.71
CA GLU A 355 13.85 10.08 3.73
C GLU A 355 14.87 10.14 4.90
N ARG A 356 16.17 10.24 4.60
CA ARG A 356 17.21 10.42 5.62
C ARG A 356 17.07 11.73 6.40
N ARG A 357 16.68 12.81 5.73
CA ARG A 357 16.48 14.12 6.40
C ARG A 357 15.29 14.09 7.35
N ASP A 358 14.23 13.41 6.97
CA ASP A 358 13.03 13.31 7.80
C ASP A 358 13.24 12.39 9.00
N ILE A 359 13.96 11.27 8.84
CA ILE A 359 14.39 10.40 9.94
C ILE A 359 15.30 11.15 10.92
N LEU A 360 16.27 11.94 10.43
CA LEU A 360 17.13 12.78 11.26
C LEU A 360 16.36 13.88 12.00
N ARG A 361 15.37 14.51 11.37
CA ARG A 361 14.53 15.53 12.03
C ARG A 361 13.66 14.94 13.14
N ILE A 362 13.16 13.72 12.98
CA ILE A 362 12.37 13.01 14.00
C ILE A 362 13.25 12.65 15.19
N HIS A 363 14.50 12.22 14.97
CA HIS A 363 15.46 11.92 16.04
C HIS A 363 15.84 13.17 16.82
N LEU A 364 16.22 14.26 16.14
CA LEU A 364 16.61 15.52 16.78
C LEU A 364 15.47 16.17 17.57
N ARG A 365 14.22 15.95 17.18
CA ARG A 365 13.05 16.49 17.91
C ARG A 365 12.71 15.71 19.18
N LYS A 366 13.15 14.45 19.30
CA LYS A 366 13.00 13.65 20.53
C LYS A 366 14.08 13.96 21.56
N ASP A 367 15.29 14.27 21.12
CA ASP A 367 16.40 14.59 22.04
C ASP A 367 16.32 15.99 22.67
N THR A 368 15.54 16.91 22.04
CA THR A 368 15.31 18.26 22.57
C THR A 368 14.07 18.38 23.47
N GLY A 369 13.34 17.30 23.71
CA GLY A 369 12.11 17.26 24.51
C GLY A 369 12.25 16.71 25.93
N HIS A 370 13.47 16.40 26.40
CA HIS A 370 13.78 15.99 27.77
C HIS A 370 14.91 16.86 28.31
N GLY A 371 14.58 18.12 28.64
CA GLY A 371 15.35 19.04 29.43
C GLY A 371 14.42 19.72 30.42
#